data_2c9a7e1b7989657a147ceccf380aac8d
#
_entry.id   2c9a7e1b7989657a147ceccf380aac8d
#
_cell.length_a   1.000
_cell.length_b   1.000
_cell.length_c   1.000
_cell.angle_alpha   90.00
_cell.angle_beta   90.00
_cell.angle_gamma   90.00
#
_symmetry.space_group_name_H-M   'P 1'
#
loop_
_entity.id
_entity.type
_entity.pdbx_description
1 polymer ?
#
loop_
_entity_poly.entity_id
_entity_poly.type
_entity_poly.pdbx_seq_one_letter_code
_entity_poly.pdbx_strand_id
1 'polypeptide(L)'
;ESRGLGDVYKRQVLDWFTSIDNDISAKIDGSPAIVWGTEPKTGKFFVGTKSVFNKKLIKINYDHETINKNHQGEVADILHKCIDFLPVTTGIFQADFIGFGGDSSFQPNTIRYEFEEELTQEIILAPHTFYTTDSGDLRDAVAYPLDVRLCDTPDVMFLQPTVILDKNRTRIFELCQFARQMSTLCEFPTKQSVINRIKKHINICVKNEMEFDDMLLDCIAFDNDIDINVMRLWKLVEAIKLEFFSYIVRYDEVECYLSDEECDHEGYVMWNKYGTFKIVNRAVFSSSNFRLSKNR
;
A
#
# COMPACT_ATOMS: atom_id res chain seq x y z
N GLU A 1 7.72 2.11 -2.78
CA GLU A 1 8.77 1.08 -2.88
C GLU A 1 8.87 0.56 -4.29
N SER A 2 10.04 0.83 -4.93
CA SER A 2 10.31 0.50 -6.32
C SER A 2 10.68 -0.98 -6.50
N ARG A 3 9.74 -1.89 -6.34
CA ARG A 3 9.96 -3.32 -6.66
C ARG A 3 9.96 -3.62 -8.17
N GLY A 4 9.68 -2.61 -9.04
CA GLY A 4 9.40 -2.84 -10.46
C GLY A 4 10.48 -3.55 -11.25
N LEU A 5 11.75 -3.14 -11.17
CA LEU A 5 12.82 -3.74 -11.99
C LEU A 5 13.33 -5.07 -11.43
N GLY A 6 13.54 -5.21 -10.12
CA GLY A 6 13.96 -6.47 -9.53
C GLY A 6 12.94 -7.60 -9.72
N ASP A 7 11.67 -7.27 -9.81
CA ASP A 7 10.58 -8.22 -9.99
C ASP A 7 10.34 -8.59 -11.45
N VAL A 8 10.72 -7.73 -12.40
CA VAL A 8 10.69 -8.03 -13.86
C VAL A 8 11.63 -9.19 -14.21
N TYR A 9 12.72 -9.36 -13.47
CA TYR A 9 13.65 -10.48 -13.65
C TYR A 9 13.09 -11.85 -13.26
N LYS A 10 12.02 -11.86 -12.49
CA LYS A 10 11.38 -13.10 -12.09
C LYS A 10 10.16 -13.30 -12.98
N ARG A 11 10.16 -14.35 -13.81
CA ARG A 11 8.97 -14.85 -14.51
C ARG A 11 7.72 -14.84 -13.63
N GLN A 12 7.94 -14.89 -12.34
CA GLN A 12 6.98 -14.83 -11.25
C GLN A 12 6.04 -13.61 -11.32
N VAL A 13 6.51 -12.42 -11.77
CA VAL A 13 5.65 -11.23 -11.91
C VAL A 13 4.60 -11.43 -12.99
N LEU A 14 4.98 -11.98 -14.14
CA LEU A 14 4.04 -12.25 -15.22
C LEU A 14 3.11 -13.42 -14.87
N ASP A 15 3.59 -14.42 -14.13
CA ASP A 15 2.76 -15.49 -13.56
C ASP A 15 1.76 -14.92 -12.57
N TRP A 16 2.16 -13.93 -11.80
CA TRP A 16 1.32 -13.22 -10.87
C TRP A 16 0.17 -12.49 -11.61
N PHE A 17 0.46 -11.74 -12.67
CA PHE A 17 -0.54 -11.04 -13.48
C PHE A 17 -1.52 -11.96 -14.21
N THR A 18 -1.10 -13.17 -14.55
CA THR A 18 -1.93 -14.15 -15.25
C THR A 18 -2.66 -15.12 -14.33
N SER A 19 -2.45 -15.04 -13.02
CA SER A 19 -3.21 -15.86 -12.07
C SER A 19 -4.70 -15.48 -12.08
N ILE A 20 -5.57 -16.48 -12.02
CA ILE A 20 -7.02 -16.30 -11.98
C ILE A 20 -7.54 -16.15 -10.54
N ASP A 21 -6.80 -16.68 -9.58
CA ASP A 21 -7.14 -16.66 -8.14
C ASP A 21 -6.39 -15.50 -7.46
N ASN A 22 -6.95 -14.30 -7.58
CA ASN A 22 -6.41 -13.11 -6.95
C ASN A 22 -7.41 -12.54 -5.95
N ASP A 23 -6.92 -12.19 -4.78
CA ASP A 23 -7.60 -11.31 -3.84
C ASP A 23 -7.13 -9.88 -4.07
N ILE A 24 -8.03 -8.93 -3.85
CA ILE A 24 -7.77 -7.51 -4.08
C ILE A 24 -8.39 -6.66 -2.98
N SER A 25 -7.69 -5.63 -2.56
CA SER A 25 -8.21 -4.59 -1.67
C SER A 25 -7.82 -3.20 -2.14
N ALA A 26 -8.64 -2.21 -1.82
CA ALA A 26 -8.27 -0.82 -2.03
C ALA A 26 -7.09 -0.44 -1.12
N LYS A 27 -6.14 0.32 -1.66
CA LYS A 27 -5.06 0.91 -0.89
C LYS A 27 -5.48 2.30 -0.44
N ILE A 28 -5.80 2.43 0.83
CA ILE A 28 -6.19 3.69 1.46
C ILE A 28 -4.92 4.48 1.83
N ASP A 29 -4.99 5.80 1.67
CA ASP A 29 -3.91 6.74 2.00
C ASP A 29 -4.14 7.37 3.37
N GLY A 30 -3.86 6.63 4.43
CA GLY A 30 -4.00 7.08 5.83
C GLY A 30 -2.67 7.20 6.57
N SER A 31 -2.68 7.93 7.66
CA SER A 31 -1.49 8.14 8.52
C SER A 31 -1.91 8.65 9.91
N PRO A 32 -1.26 8.20 10.99
CA PRO A 32 -0.22 7.19 11.11
C PRO A 32 -0.76 5.75 10.99
N ALA A 33 0.15 4.78 10.84
CA ALA A 33 -0.20 3.37 10.94
C ALA A 33 -0.39 2.98 12.41
N ILE A 34 -1.57 2.40 12.71
CA ILE A 34 -1.97 1.94 14.05
C ILE A 34 -1.94 0.41 14.07
N VAL A 35 -1.39 -0.15 15.12
CA VAL A 35 -1.37 -1.59 15.39
C VAL A 35 -2.09 -1.86 16.69
N TRP A 36 -2.99 -2.84 16.71
CA TRP A 36 -3.70 -3.24 17.92
C TRP A 36 -3.99 -4.73 17.92
N GLY A 37 -4.33 -5.25 19.08
CA GLY A 37 -4.71 -6.64 19.23
C GLY A 37 -4.42 -7.19 20.62
N THR A 38 -4.35 -8.52 20.70
CA THR A 38 -3.96 -9.21 21.92
C THR A 38 -2.56 -9.76 21.78
N GLU A 39 -1.67 -9.37 22.70
CA GLU A 39 -0.32 -9.89 22.75
C GLU A 39 -0.32 -11.38 23.09
N PRO A 40 0.22 -12.27 22.25
CA PRO A 40 0.09 -13.71 22.47
C PRO A 40 0.76 -14.21 23.75
N LYS A 41 1.86 -13.59 24.18
CA LYS A 41 2.58 -14.00 25.40
C LYS A 41 1.87 -13.64 26.68
N THR A 42 1.22 -12.50 26.75
CA THR A 42 0.63 -11.97 27.98
C THR A 42 -0.89 -12.08 28.02
N GLY A 43 -1.53 -12.26 26.86
CA GLY A 43 -2.97 -12.22 26.70
C GLY A 43 -3.57 -10.82 26.93
N LYS A 44 -2.75 -9.76 26.98
CA LYS A 44 -3.21 -8.38 27.18
C LYS A 44 -3.55 -7.72 25.88
N PHE A 45 -4.66 -6.99 25.86
CA PHE A 45 -4.97 -6.07 24.77
C PHE A 45 -3.96 -4.92 24.74
N PHE A 46 -3.56 -4.53 23.55
CA PHE A 46 -2.61 -3.42 23.37
C PHE A 46 -2.96 -2.59 22.14
N VAL A 47 -2.45 -1.35 22.14
CA VAL A 47 -2.43 -0.46 21.00
C VAL A 47 -1.03 0.12 20.81
N GLY A 48 -0.70 0.50 19.58
CA GLY A 48 0.58 1.13 19.28
C GLY A 48 0.72 1.50 17.81
N THR A 49 1.94 1.78 17.44
CA THR A 49 2.37 1.96 16.04
C THR A 49 3.23 0.76 15.62
N LYS A 50 3.81 0.79 14.43
CA LYS A 50 4.77 -0.25 14.00
C LYS A 50 5.95 -0.46 14.97
N SER A 51 6.17 0.47 15.90
CA SER A 51 7.19 0.34 16.95
C SER A 51 6.96 -0.83 17.91
N VAL A 52 5.76 -1.42 17.93
CA VAL A 52 5.47 -2.66 18.68
C VAL A 52 6.25 -3.89 18.17
N PHE A 53 6.75 -3.82 16.93
CA PHE A 53 7.57 -4.87 16.29
C PHE A 53 9.07 -4.56 16.31
N ASN A 54 9.51 -3.47 16.92
CA ASN A 54 10.91 -3.10 16.94
C ASN A 54 11.76 -4.11 17.71
N LYS A 55 12.89 -4.49 17.15
CA LYS A 55 13.80 -5.46 17.78
C LYS A 55 14.54 -4.93 19.01
N LYS A 56 14.87 -3.64 19.02
CA LYS A 56 15.67 -3.01 20.09
C LYS A 56 14.84 -2.29 21.14
N LEU A 57 13.87 -1.47 20.69
CA LEU A 57 13.03 -0.67 21.57
C LEU A 57 11.57 -0.88 21.17
N ILE A 58 10.92 -1.77 21.90
CA ILE A 58 9.50 -2.05 21.73
C ILE A 58 8.70 -0.99 22.44
N LYS A 59 7.73 -0.38 21.76
CA LYS A 59 6.75 0.54 22.33
C LYS A 59 5.36 -0.09 22.21
N ILE A 60 4.98 -0.86 23.21
CA ILE A 60 3.67 -1.47 23.33
C ILE A 60 2.90 -0.75 24.45
N ASN A 61 1.61 -0.49 24.25
CA ASN A 61 0.82 0.27 25.19
C ASN A 61 -0.41 -0.53 25.60
N TYR A 62 -0.59 -0.73 26.90
CA TYR A 62 -1.69 -1.47 27.49
C TYR A 62 -2.72 -0.56 28.17
N ASP A 63 -2.36 0.71 28.39
CA ASP A 63 -3.13 1.72 29.09
C ASP A 63 -2.67 3.14 28.72
N HIS A 64 -3.37 4.14 29.24
CA HIS A 64 -3.05 5.55 28.99
C HIS A 64 -1.67 5.97 29.56
N GLU A 65 -1.22 5.35 30.64
CA GLU A 65 0.09 5.65 31.25
C GLU A 65 1.22 5.23 30.31
N THR A 66 1.15 4.04 29.75
CA THR A 66 2.15 3.54 28.79
C THR A 66 2.11 4.29 27.48
N ILE A 67 0.93 4.76 27.02
CA ILE A 67 0.84 5.65 25.85
C ILE A 67 1.61 6.94 26.11
N ASN A 68 1.35 7.64 27.23
CA ASN A 68 2.00 8.89 27.58
C ASN A 68 3.52 8.75 27.74
N LYS A 69 3.99 7.58 28.21
CA LYS A 69 5.40 7.26 28.31
C LYS A 69 6.08 7.09 26.95
N ASN A 70 5.40 6.48 26.00
CA ASN A 70 5.97 6.03 24.73
C ASN A 70 5.73 7.01 23.58
N HIS A 71 4.67 7.82 23.63
CA HIS A 71 4.22 8.68 22.54
C HIS A 71 3.83 10.06 23.02
N GLN A 72 3.86 11.04 22.10
CA GLN A 72 3.47 12.43 22.35
C GLN A 72 2.69 12.99 21.15
N GLY A 73 1.97 14.10 21.37
CA GLY A 73 1.22 14.82 20.35
C GLY A 73 0.11 13.97 19.72
N GLU A 74 -0.21 14.24 18.49
CA GLU A 74 -1.33 13.63 17.76
C GLU A 74 -1.32 12.08 17.81
N VAL A 75 -0.15 11.45 17.72
CA VAL A 75 -0.05 9.99 17.82
C VAL A 75 -0.54 9.48 19.17
N ALA A 76 -0.20 10.18 20.27
CA ALA A 76 -0.70 9.83 21.60
C ALA A 76 -2.23 10.01 21.69
N ASP A 77 -2.76 11.10 21.14
CA ASP A 77 -4.21 11.37 21.13
C ASP A 77 -4.98 10.28 20.38
N ILE A 78 -4.46 9.86 19.23
CA ILE A 78 -5.03 8.73 18.46
C ILE A 78 -5.00 7.43 19.27
N LEU A 79 -3.86 7.11 19.90
CA LEU A 79 -3.73 5.87 20.68
C LEU A 79 -4.61 5.87 21.94
N HIS A 80 -4.85 7.03 22.56
CA HIS A 80 -5.81 7.16 23.66
C HIS A 80 -7.24 6.82 23.23
N LYS A 81 -7.66 7.30 22.05
CA LYS A 81 -8.96 6.88 21.49
C LYS A 81 -8.96 5.41 21.12
N CYS A 82 -7.86 4.89 20.59
CA CYS A 82 -7.75 3.48 20.23
C CYS A 82 -7.89 2.55 21.46
N ILE A 83 -7.25 2.86 22.58
CA ILE A 83 -7.32 2.02 23.78
C ILE A 83 -8.72 2.03 24.42
N ASP A 84 -9.43 3.15 24.29
CA ASP A 84 -10.78 3.33 24.87
C ASP A 84 -11.87 2.65 24.02
N PHE A 85 -11.76 2.69 22.69
CA PHE A 85 -12.88 2.36 21.79
C PHE A 85 -12.65 1.15 20.88
N LEU A 86 -11.41 0.72 20.62
CA LEU A 86 -11.19 -0.47 19.80
C LEU A 86 -11.71 -1.73 20.51
N PRO A 87 -12.41 -2.60 19.77
CA PRO A 87 -12.86 -3.86 20.33
C PRO A 87 -11.68 -4.78 20.66
N VAL A 88 -11.74 -5.42 21.80
CA VAL A 88 -10.76 -6.46 22.18
C VAL A 88 -10.86 -7.61 21.18
N THR A 89 -9.75 -7.99 20.59
CA THR A 89 -9.68 -9.04 19.58
C THR A 89 -8.50 -9.97 19.84
N THR A 90 -8.63 -11.23 19.44
CA THR A 90 -7.56 -12.25 19.60
C THR A 90 -6.45 -12.14 18.57
N GLY A 91 -6.67 -11.42 17.48
CA GLY A 91 -5.67 -11.18 16.44
C GLY A 91 -4.82 -9.94 16.69
N ILE A 92 -3.84 -9.72 15.80
CA ILE A 92 -3.05 -8.50 15.75
C ILE A 92 -3.26 -7.86 14.38
N PHE A 93 -3.78 -6.64 14.35
CA PHE A 93 -4.18 -5.94 13.16
C PHE A 93 -3.40 -4.64 12.99
N GLN A 94 -3.30 -4.20 11.75
CA GLN A 94 -2.81 -2.87 11.42
C GLN A 94 -3.80 -2.17 10.50
N ALA A 95 -4.02 -0.90 10.80
CA ALA A 95 -4.80 0.01 9.98
C ALA A 95 -4.05 1.33 9.81
N ASP A 96 -4.40 2.07 8.78
CA ASP A 96 -4.02 3.48 8.67
C ASP A 96 -5.13 4.34 9.29
N PHE A 97 -4.74 5.35 10.09
CA PHE A 97 -5.68 6.30 10.68
C PHE A 97 -6.19 7.26 9.62
N ILE A 98 -7.51 7.49 9.60
CA ILE A 98 -8.19 8.37 8.66
C ILE A 98 -8.62 9.68 9.33
N GLY A 99 -9.20 9.60 10.53
CA GLY A 99 -9.65 10.76 11.27
C GLY A 99 -10.42 10.42 12.54
N PHE A 100 -10.73 11.46 13.28
CA PHE A 100 -11.72 11.42 14.35
C PHE A 100 -13.09 11.77 13.76
N GLY A 101 -14.17 11.19 14.26
CA GLY A 101 -15.51 11.52 13.79
C GLY A 101 -15.93 12.97 14.03
N GLY A 102 -17.12 13.31 13.57
CA GLY A 102 -17.65 14.67 13.64
C GLY A 102 -17.48 15.47 12.34
N ASP A 103 -17.17 14.78 11.23
CA ASP A 103 -17.08 15.39 9.90
C ASP A 103 -17.46 14.35 8.83
N SER A 104 -17.69 14.82 7.61
CA SER A 104 -17.88 13.98 6.41
C SER A 104 -16.67 14.00 5.47
N SER A 105 -15.66 14.85 5.75
CA SER A 105 -14.47 15.02 4.89
C SER A 105 -13.19 14.86 5.70
N PHE A 106 -12.29 13.98 5.23
CA PHE A 106 -11.05 13.65 5.93
C PHE A 106 -9.88 13.66 4.95
N GLN A 107 -8.78 14.30 5.33
CA GLN A 107 -7.53 14.30 4.54
C GLN A 107 -6.35 13.90 5.43
N PRO A 108 -6.20 12.59 5.74
CA PRO A 108 -5.15 12.10 6.62
C PRO A 108 -3.74 12.25 6.03
N ASN A 109 -3.63 12.26 4.71
CA ASN A 109 -2.38 12.45 3.99
C ASN A 109 -2.62 13.18 2.66
N THR A 110 -2.39 12.53 1.52
CA THR A 110 -2.48 13.16 0.18
C THR A 110 -3.89 13.16 -0.36
N ILE A 111 -4.62 12.07 -0.13
CA ILE A 111 -6.00 11.88 -0.61
C ILE A 111 -6.97 12.44 0.41
N ARG A 112 -7.97 13.19 -0.10
CA ARG A 112 -9.16 13.59 0.65
C ARG A 112 -10.26 12.57 0.41
N TYR A 113 -10.85 12.08 1.51
CA TYR A 113 -11.96 11.13 1.52
C TYR A 113 -13.24 11.87 1.91
N GLU A 114 -14.28 11.78 1.10
CA GLU A 114 -15.58 12.41 1.34
C GLU A 114 -16.66 11.35 1.46
N PHE A 115 -17.41 11.41 2.54
CA PHE A 115 -18.54 10.54 2.83
C PHE A 115 -19.84 11.27 2.57
N GLU A 116 -20.89 10.55 2.22
CA GLU A 116 -22.21 11.11 1.97
C GLU A 116 -22.80 11.78 3.22
N GLU A 117 -22.51 11.22 4.40
CA GLU A 117 -22.98 11.72 5.70
C GLU A 117 -21.81 11.93 6.67
N GLU A 118 -22.06 12.79 7.69
CA GLU A 118 -21.13 12.98 8.80
C GLU A 118 -20.94 11.67 9.58
N LEU A 119 -19.69 11.27 9.79
CA LEU A 119 -19.33 10.10 10.57
C LEU A 119 -19.33 10.46 12.06
N THR A 120 -20.12 9.73 12.84
CA THR A 120 -20.31 9.99 14.27
C THR A 120 -19.42 9.14 15.18
N GLN A 121 -18.68 8.19 14.63
CA GLN A 121 -17.75 7.34 15.38
C GLN A 121 -16.60 8.15 15.95
N GLU A 122 -16.03 7.71 17.08
CA GLU A 122 -14.89 8.37 17.71
C GLU A 122 -13.61 8.30 16.88
N ILE A 123 -13.41 7.19 16.15
CA ILE A 123 -12.26 6.98 15.27
C ILE A 123 -12.64 6.26 13.99
N ILE A 124 -11.93 6.60 12.92
CA ILE A 124 -12.04 5.97 11.60
C ILE A 124 -10.67 5.40 11.24
N LEU A 125 -10.62 4.09 11.00
CA LEU A 125 -9.42 3.34 10.67
C LEU A 125 -9.62 2.57 9.37
N ALA A 126 -8.58 2.46 8.53
CA ALA A 126 -8.56 1.64 7.33
C ALA A 126 -7.69 0.39 7.54
N PRO A 127 -8.25 -0.72 8.02
CA PRO A 127 -7.51 -1.95 8.28
C PRO A 127 -7.10 -2.63 6.98
N HIS A 128 -5.85 -3.12 6.92
CA HIS A 128 -5.30 -3.73 5.71
C HIS A 128 -4.33 -4.88 5.95
N THR A 129 -3.87 -5.08 7.20
CA THR A 129 -2.86 -6.10 7.52
C THR A 129 -3.22 -6.80 8.83
N PHE A 130 -2.98 -8.10 8.87
CA PHE A 130 -2.93 -8.85 10.12
C PHE A 130 -1.55 -9.49 10.31
N TYR A 131 -1.23 -9.80 11.56
CA TYR A 131 0.05 -10.38 11.92
C TYR A 131 -0.13 -11.70 12.65
N THR A 132 0.76 -12.64 12.38
CA THR A 132 0.91 -13.89 13.12
C THR A 132 2.32 -14.00 13.68
N THR A 133 2.48 -14.76 14.76
CA THR A 133 3.78 -15.07 15.33
C THR A 133 3.78 -16.50 15.86
N ASP A 134 4.77 -17.30 15.47
CA ASP A 134 4.92 -18.68 15.90
C ASP A 134 5.48 -18.76 17.34
N SER A 135 6.33 -17.81 17.70
CA SER A 135 6.94 -17.73 19.04
C SER A 135 6.08 -17.03 20.08
N GLY A 136 5.01 -16.34 19.66
CA GLY A 136 4.26 -15.41 20.48
C GLY A 136 4.98 -14.06 20.72
N ASP A 137 6.18 -13.87 20.17
CA ASP A 137 6.93 -12.62 20.30
C ASP A 137 6.63 -11.68 19.14
N LEU A 138 6.24 -10.45 19.43
CA LEU A 138 5.91 -9.46 18.40
C LEU A 138 7.10 -9.12 17.49
N ARG A 139 8.35 -9.33 17.95
CA ARG A 139 9.54 -9.12 17.14
C ARG A 139 9.69 -10.09 15.97
N ASP A 140 9.01 -11.23 16.07
CA ASP A 140 9.01 -12.28 15.04
C ASP A 140 7.69 -12.29 14.25
N ALA A 141 6.84 -11.28 14.45
CA ALA A 141 5.57 -11.19 13.77
C ALA A 141 5.72 -11.06 12.26
N VAL A 142 4.93 -11.84 11.53
CA VAL A 142 4.88 -11.85 10.07
C VAL A 142 3.56 -11.22 9.62
N ALA A 143 3.67 -10.26 8.69
CA ALA A 143 2.54 -9.53 8.13
C ALA A 143 1.91 -10.28 6.96
N TYR A 144 0.58 -10.29 6.94
CA TYR A 144 -0.24 -10.81 5.84
C TYR A 144 -1.30 -9.77 5.44
N PRO A 145 -1.70 -9.71 4.16
CA PRO A 145 -2.86 -8.93 3.77
C PRO A 145 -4.09 -9.37 4.54
N LEU A 146 -4.90 -8.41 4.99
CA LEU A 146 -6.14 -8.69 5.68
C LEU A 146 -7.20 -9.10 4.65
N ASP A 147 -7.71 -10.31 4.75
CA ASP A 147 -8.69 -10.93 3.85
C ASP A 147 -10.11 -11.00 4.46
N VAL A 148 -10.27 -10.48 5.68
CA VAL A 148 -11.55 -10.42 6.38
C VAL A 148 -12.00 -8.99 6.57
N ARG A 149 -13.32 -8.79 6.60
CA ARG A 149 -13.93 -7.51 6.93
C ARG A 149 -14.12 -7.42 8.44
N LEU A 150 -13.62 -6.33 9.03
CA LEU A 150 -13.89 -6.02 10.43
C LEU A 150 -15.26 -5.35 10.55
N CYS A 151 -16.00 -5.69 11.60
CA CYS A 151 -17.32 -5.09 11.83
C CYS A 151 -17.16 -3.74 12.53
N ASP A 152 -17.85 -2.74 12.03
CA ASP A 152 -17.98 -1.44 12.70
C ASP A 152 -18.62 -1.60 14.07
N THR A 153 -18.26 -0.69 14.96
CA THR A 153 -18.90 -0.52 16.27
C THR A 153 -19.55 0.85 16.34
N PRO A 154 -20.35 1.17 17.38
CA PRO A 154 -20.84 2.53 17.54
C PRO A 154 -19.74 3.61 17.61
N ASP A 155 -18.55 3.22 18.07
CA ASP A 155 -17.44 4.14 18.33
C ASP A 155 -16.31 4.05 17.28
N VAL A 156 -16.26 2.99 16.47
CA VAL A 156 -15.19 2.74 15.50
C VAL A 156 -15.74 2.37 14.15
N MET A 157 -15.36 3.14 13.13
CA MET A 157 -15.58 2.76 11.73
C MET A 157 -14.34 2.12 11.14
N PHE A 158 -14.50 0.99 10.47
CA PHE A 158 -13.46 0.30 9.72
C PHE A 158 -13.68 0.50 8.21
N LEU A 159 -12.96 1.46 7.64
CA LEU A 159 -13.04 1.76 6.20
C LEU A 159 -12.36 0.66 5.39
N GLN A 160 -13.14 -0.22 4.82
CA GLN A 160 -12.70 -1.34 3.96
C GLN A 160 -13.56 -1.37 2.69
N PRO A 161 -13.29 -0.51 1.69
CA PRO A 161 -14.05 -0.50 0.45
C PRO A 161 -14.04 -1.87 -0.23
N THR A 162 -15.18 -2.26 -0.79
CA THR A 162 -15.29 -3.51 -1.54
C THR A 162 -14.79 -3.30 -2.95
N VAL A 163 -13.81 -4.10 -3.37
CA VAL A 163 -13.27 -4.09 -4.72
C VAL A 163 -13.29 -5.49 -5.31
N ILE A 164 -13.59 -5.58 -6.59
CA ILE A 164 -13.67 -6.83 -7.34
C ILE A 164 -12.83 -6.70 -8.59
N LEU A 165 -12.01 -7.70 -8.86
CA LEU A 165 -11.26 -7.81 -10.10
C LEU A 165 -12.05 -8.64 -11.11
N ASP A 166 -12.35 -8.07 -12.28
CA ASP A 166 -12.98 -8.81 -13.37
C ASP A 166 -12.09 -10.00 -13.78
N LYS A 167 -12.70 -11.16 -13.88
CA LYS A 167 -12.02 -12.39 -14.27
C LYS A 167 -11.72 -12.44 -15.78
N ASN A 168 -12.51 -11.73 -16.60
CA ASN A 168 -12.31 -11.68 -18.05
C ASN A 168 -11.26 -10.60 -18.41
N ARG A 169 -9.99 -10.96 -18.31
CA ARG A 169 -8.84 -10.09 -18.54
C ARG A 169 -8.01 -10.53 -19.76
N THR A 170 -8.68 -10.80 -20.87
CA THR A 170 -8.01 -11.29 -22.10
C THR A 170 -6.85 -10.41 -22.51
N ARG A 171 -7.03 -9.07 -22.48
CA ARG A 171 -5.98 -8.11 -22.84
C ARG A 171 -4.74 -8.21 -21.93
N ILE A 172 -4.93 -8.41 -20.65
CA ILE A 172 -3.81 -8.63 -19.68
C ILE A 172 -3.05 -9.90 -20.05
N PHE A 173 -3.74 -10.99 -20.35
CA PHE A 173 -3.08 -12.24 -20.75
C PHE A 173 -2.28 -12.09 -22.04
N GLU A 174 -2.81 -11.40 -23.06
CA GLU A 174 -2.10 -11.10 -24.29
C GLU A 174 -0.83 -10.26 -24.04
N LEU A 175 -0.93 -9.19 -23.27
CA LEU A 175 0.20 -8.34 -22.94
C LEU A 175 1.27 -9.10 -22.13
N CYS A 176 0.86 -9.94 -21.18
CA CYS A 176 1.80 -10.77 -20.42
C CYS A 176 2.50 -11.80 -21.30
N GLN A 177 1.81 -12.37 -22.27
CA GLN A 177 2.39 -13.30 -23.23
C GLN A 177 3.46 -12.61 -24.10
N PHE A 178 3.17 -11.39 -24.57
CA PHE A 178 4.13 -10.57 -25.29
C PHE A 178 5.33 -10.20 -24.40
N ALA A 179 5.11 -9.79 -23.13
CA ALA A 179 6.16 -9.50 -22.18
C ALA A 179 7.08 -10.71 -21.91
N ARG A 180 6.50 -11.93 -21.86
CA ARG A 180 7.29 -13.16 -21.71
C ARG A 180 8.23 -13.38 -22.90
N GLN A 181 7.73 -13.20 -24.13
CA GLN A 181 8.55 -13.32 -25.33
C GLN A 181 9.67 -12.25 -25.32
N MET A 182 9.33 -11.00 -25.00
CA MET A 182 10.29 -9.90 -24.92
C MET A 182 11.37 -10.14 -23.86
N SER A 183 11.01 -10.75 -22.71
CA SER A 183 11.95 -11.06 -21.65
C SER A 183 13.06 -12.03 -22.06
N THR A 184 12.83 -12.85 -23.08
CA THR A 184 13.84 -13.79 -23.60
C THR A 184 14.95 -13.08 -24.40
N LEU A 185 14.70 -11.84 -24.84
CA LEU A 185 15.64 -11.01 -25.58
C LEU A 185 16.44 -10.07 -24.68
N CYS A 186 16.13 -10.00 -23.39
CA CYS A 186 16.75 -9.06 -22.45
C CYS A 186 18.01 -9.64 -21.82
N GLU A 187 19.08 -8.86 -21.80
CA GLU A 187 20.27 -9.09 -20.95
C GLU A 187 20.08 -8.34 -19.63
N PHE A 188 19.64 -9.06 -18.60
CA PHE A 188 19.34 -8.45 -17.31
C PHE A 188 20.58 -8.15 -16.48
N PRO A 189 20.68 -6.97 -15.82
CA PRO A 189 21.77 -6.68 -14.90
C PRO A 189 21.70 -7.59 -13.67
N THR A 190 22.82 -8.18 -13.32
CA THR A 190 22.93 -9.10 -12.17
C THR A 190 23.32 -8.41 -10.88
N LYS A 191 23.97 -7.22 -10.97
CA LYS A 191 24.45 -6.49 -9.80
C LYS A 191 23.35 -5.65 -9.16
N GLN A 192 23.09 -5.84 -7.89
CA GLN A 192 22.08 -5.06 -7.13
C GLN A 192 22.35 -3.55 -7.16
N SER A 193 23.62 -3.13 -7.19
CA SER A 193 24.00 -1.70 -7.31
C SER A 193 23.52 -1.07 -8.61
N VAL A 194 23.59 -1.80 -9.73
CA VAL A 194 23.09 -1.35 -11.03
C VAL A 194 21.57 -1.21 -10.99
N ILE A 195 20.88 -2.23 -10.45
CA ILE A 195 19.43 -2.22 -10.28
C ILE A 195 18.98 -0.99 -9.44
N ASN A 196 19.66 -0.73 -8.33
CA ASN A 196 19.35 0.41 -7.46
C ASN A 196 19.59 1.76 -8.16
N ARG A 197 20.63 1.87 -8.99
CA ARG A 197 20.92 3.06 -9.77
C ARG A 197 19.82 3.33 -10.81
N ILE A 198 19.38 2.30 -11.53
CA ILE A 198 18.26 2.40 -12.49
C ILE A 198 16.98 2.85 -11.78
N LYS A 199 16.63 2.22 -10.65
CA LYS A 199 15.46 2.62 -9.85
C LYS A 199 15.51 4.08 -9.43
N LYS A 200 16.68 4.57 -9.00
CA LYS A 200 16.86 5.97 -8.64
C LYS A 200 16.67 6.88 -9.85
N HIS A 201 17.21 6.52 -11.01
CA HIS A 201 17.07 7.28 -12.26
C HIS A 201 15.59 7.38 -12.67
N ILE A 202 14.88 6.25 -12.74
CA ILE A 202 13.43 6.22 -13.02
C ILE A 202 12.66 7.11 -12.05
N ASN A 203 12.94 7.01 -10.74
CA ASN A 203 12.24 7.82 -9.74
C ASN A 203 12.49 9.32 -9.94
N ILE A 204 13.68 9.74 -10.37
CA ILE A 204 13.96 11.14 -10.70
C ILE A 204 13.13 11.57 -11.91
N CYS A 205 13.04 10.75 -12.96
CA CYS A 205 12.24 11.06 -14.14
C CYS A 205 10.75 11.17 -13.80
N VAL A 206 10.20 10.26 -12.97
CA VAL A 206 8.82 10.32 -12.50
C VAL A 206 8.57 11.61 -11.69
N LYS A 207 9.50 11.98 -10.79
CA LYS A 207 9.41 13.22 -10.02
C LYS A 207 9.36 14.49 -10.87
N ASN A 208 10.04 14.47 -12.00
CA ASN A 208 10.08 15.59 -12.92
C ASN A 208 9.01 15.50 -14.02
N GLU A 209 8.04 14.61 -13.85
CA GLU A 209 6.90 14.42 -14.77
C GLU A 209 7.37 14.16 -16.24
N MET A 210 8.52 13.50 -16.38
CA MET A 210 9.08 13.20 -17.71
C MET A 210 8.30 12.08 -18.38
N GLU A 211 8.01 12.25 -19.67
CA GLU A 211 7.40 11.18 -20.46
C GLU A 211 8.45 10.11 -20.79
N PHE A 212 8.11 8.83 -20.52
CA PHE A 212 8.96 7.69 -20.82
C PHE A 212 8.83 7.27 -22.27
N ASP A 213 9.26 8.17 -23.19
CA ASP A 213 9.38 7.88 -24.61
C ASP A 213 10.65 7.05 -24.93
N ASP A 214 10.83 6.66 -26.18
CA ASP A 214 11.97 5.84 -26.58
C ASP A 214 13.31 6.55 -26.33
N MET A 215 13.38 7.88 -26.47
CA MET A 215 14.59 8.65 -26.23
C MET A 215 14.98 8.63 -24.75
N LEU A 216 14.04 8.81 -23.84
CA LEU A 216 14.31 8.73 -22.40
C LEU A 216 14.71 7.32 -21.98
N LEU A 217 14.08 6.27 -22.55
CA LEU A 217 14.46 4.89 -22.27
C LEU A 217 15.89 4.60 -22.74
N ASP A 218 16.28 5.10 -23.93
CA ASP A 218 17.64 4.99 -24.44
C ASP A 218 18.64 5.71 -23.54
N CYS A 219 18.34 6.93 -23.09
CA CYS A 219 19.19 7.67 -22.14
C CYS A 219 19.38 6.90 -20.81
N ILE A 220 18.31 6.38 -20.23
CA ILE A 220 18.41 5.61 -18.98
C ILE A 220 19.25 4.35 -19.18
N ALA A 221 19.06 3.64 -20.30
CA ALA A 221 19.83 2.45 -20.61
C ALA A 221 21.32 2.77 -20.79
N PHE A 222 21.65 3.80 -21.56
CA PHE A 222 23.01 4.25 -21.81
C PHE A 222 23.72 4.69 -20.52
N ASP A 223 23.08 5.54 -19.71
CA ASP A 223 23.65 6.08 -18.46
C ASP A 223 23.92 4.98 -17.41
N ASN A 224 23.21 3.88 -17.50
CA ASN A 224 23.35 2.77 -16.57
C ASN A 224 24.11 1.56 -17.14
N ASP A 225 24.53 1.64 -18.41
CA ASP A 225 25.23 0.56 -19.11
C ASP A 225 24.45 -0.76 -19.08
N ILE A 226 23.19 -0.71 -19.56
CA ILE A 226 22.29 -1.85 -19.61
C ILE A 226 21.66 -2.00 -21.00
N ASP A 227 21.17 -3.22 -21.28
CA ASP A 227 20.39 -3.51 -22.49
C ASP A 227 19.10 -2.68 -22.50
N ILE A 228 18.86 -1.95 -23.60
CA ILE A 228 17.67 -1.15 -23.83
C ILE A 228 16.38 -1.98 -23.74
N ASN A 229 16.42 -3.28 -24.09
CA ASN A 229 15.27 -4.14 -24.04
C ASN A 229 14.76 -4.33 -22.59
N VAL A 230 15.65 -4.21 -21.59
CA VAL A 230 15.27 -4.20 -20.18
C VAL A 230 14.36 -3.01 -19.86
N MET A 231 14.69 -1.82 -20.39
CA MET A 231 13.86 -0.62 -20.18
C MET A 231 12.52 -0.71 -20.94
N ARG A 232 12.53 -1.24 -22.15
CA ARG A 232 11.31 -1.47 -22.94
C ARG A 232 10.39 -2.48 -22.25
N LEU A 233 10.96 -3.55 -21.71
CA LEU A 233 10.20 -4.53 -20.93
C LEU A 233 9.64 -3.90 -19.65
N TRP A 234 10.41 -3.07 -18.95
CA TRP A 234 9.93 -2.33 -17.78
C TRP A 234 8.73 -1.44 -18.15
N LYS A 235 8.79 -0.68 -19.24
CA LYS A 235 7.67 0.14 -19.73
C LYS A 235 6.44 -0.69 -20.02
N LEU A 236 6.61 -1.87 -20.65
CA LEU A 236 5.50 -2.78 -20.91
C LEU A 236 4.87 -3.30 -19.63
N VAL A 237 5.66 -3.67 -18.62
CA VAL A 237 5.14 -4.12 -17.31
C VAL A 237 4.39 -3.01 -16.58
N GLU A 238 4.87 -1.76 -16.66
CA GLU A 238 4.13 -0.60 -16.12
C GLU A 238 2.81 -0.39 -16.88
N ALA A 239 2.78 -0.56 -18.20
CA ALA A 239 1.55 -0.49 -18.99
C ALA A 239 0.55 -1.62 -18.60
N ILE A 240 1.03 -2.83 -18.33
CA ILE A 240 0.19 -3.93 -17.84
C ILE A 240 -0.43 -3.58 -16.49
N LYS A 241 0.33 -2.98 -15.57
CA LYS A 241 -0.18 -2.52 -14.27
C LYS A 241 -1.30 -1.50 -14.44
N LEU A 242 -1.11 -0.53 -15.33
CA LEU A 242 -2.13 0.49 -15.59
C LEU A 242 -3.39 -0.11 -16.24
N GLU A 243 -3.21 -1.09 -17.11
CA GLU A 243 -4.34 -1.82 -17.74
C GLU A 243 -5.20 -2.53 -16.69
N PHE A 244 -4.63 -3.00 -15.57
CA PHE A 244 -5.38 -3.63 -14.49
C PHE A 244 -6.48 -2.72 -13.92
N PHE A 245 -6.27 -1.41 -13.88
CA PHE A 245 -7.26 -0.47 -13.34
C PHE A 245 -8.61 -0.55 -14.10
N SER A 246 -8.58 -0.84 -15.41
CA SER A 246 -9.81 -0.99 -16.21
C SER A 246 -10.63 -2.24 -15.87
N TYR A 247 -10.06 -3.19 -15.15
CA TYR A 247 -10.71 -4.44 -14.73
C TYR A 247 -11.12 -4.44 -13.25
N ILE A 248 -10.92 -3.32 -12.55
CA ILE A 248 -11.27 -3.19 -11.13
C ILE A 248 -12.61 -2.48 -11.02
N VAL A 249 -13.56 -3.13 -10.34
CA VAL A 249 -14.86 -2.56 -10.02
C VAL A 249 -14.89 -2.24 -8.52
N ARG A 250 -15.23 -1.02 -8.19
CA ARG A 250 -15.36 -0.54 -6.80
C ARG A 250 -16.82 -0.45 -6.38
N TYR A 251 -17.06 -0.80 -5.13
CA TYR A 251 -18.32 -0.62 -4.42
C TYR A 251 -17.98 0.02 -3.07
N ASP A 252 -17.80 1.33 -3.05
CA ASP A 252 -17.45 2.07 -1.85
C ASP A 252 -18.44 3.21 -1.60
N GLU A 253 -18.60 3.54 -0.33
CA GLU A 253 -19.43 4.64 0.18
C GLU A 253 -18.59 5.90 0.41
N VAL A 254 -17.39 5.96 -0.19
CA VAL A 254 -16.45 7.07 -0.02
C VAL A 254 -15.95 7.55 -1.38
N GLU A 255 -15.99 8.83 -1.59
CA GLU A 255 -15.38 9.48 -2.75
C GLU A 255 -13.96 9.93 -2.41
N CYS A 256 -13.07 9.84 -3.38
CA CYS A 256 -11.65 10.17 -3.22
C CYS A 256 -11.26 11.33 -4.11
N TYR A 257 -10.54 12.30 -3.56
CA TYR A 257 -10.06 13.48 -4.27
C TYR A 257 -8.56 13.69 -4.09
N LEU A 258 -7.89 13.99 -5.18
CA LEU A 258 -6.50 14.38 -5.21
C LEU A 258 -6.39 15.79 -5.81
N SER A 259 -6.03 16.79 -4.99
CA SER A 259 -6.00 18.20 -5.43
C SER A 259 -7.29 18.65 -6.12
N ASP A 260 -8.45 18.35 -5.51
CA ASP A 260 -9.81 18.67 -5.99
C ASP A 260 -10.28 17.95 -7.27
N GLU A 261 -9.49 17.03 -7.80
CA GLU A 261 -9.92 16.12 -8.86
C GLU A 261 -10.30 14.76 -8.28
N GLU A 262 -11.44 14.22 -8.68
CA GLU A 262 -11.86 12.88 -8.30
C GLU A 262 -10.80 11.87 -8.76
N CYS A 263 -10.45 10.95 -7.89
CA CYS A 263 -9.46 9.92 -8.18
C CYS A 263 -9.92 8.55 -7.67
N ASP A 264 -9.29 7.51 -8.18
CA ASP A 264 -9.27 6.21 -7.51
C ASP A 264 -8.53 6.33 -6.18
N HIS A 265 -8.72 5.36 -5.27
CA HIS A 265 -7.88 5.24 -4.09
C HIS A 265 -6.39 5.36 -4.46
N GLU A 266 -5.47 5.45 -3.50
CA GLU A 266 -4.02 5.50 -3.79
C GLU A 266 -3.60 4.40 -4.80
N GLY A 267 -4.40 3.36 -4.91
CA GLY A 267 -4.27 2.21 -5.79
C GLY A 267 -4.89 0.98 -5.13
N TYR A 268 -4.32 -0.18 -5.44
CA TYR A 268 -4.84 -1.45 -4.96
C TYR A 268 -3.70 -2.35 -4.51
N VAL A 269 -4.00 -3.24 -3.57
CA VAL A 269 -3.12 -4.34 -3.17
C VAL A 269 -3.77 -5.63 -3.63
N MET A 270 -3.04 -6.41 -4.41
CA MET A 270 -3.48 -7.73 -4.87
C MET A 270 -2.55 -8.80 -4.33
N TRP A 271 -3.10 -9.95 -3.99
CA TRP A 271 -2.30 -11.10 -3.54
C TRP A 271 -2.84 -12.41 -4.09
N ASN A 272 -1.95 -13.34 -4.27
CA ASN A 272 -2.20 -14.69 -4.73
C ASN A 272 -1.07 -15.61 -4.29
N LYS A 273 -1.05 -16.85 -4.79
CA LYS A 273 0.01 -17.84 -4.49
C LYS A 273 1.44 -17.39 -4.84
N TYR A 274 1.61 -16.39 -5.71
CA TYR A 274 2.91 -15.85 -6.10
C TYR A 274 3.35 -14.65 -5.24
N GLY A 275 2.52 -14.18 -4.32
CA GLY A 275 2.81 -13.10 -3.39
C GLY A 275 1.90 -11.90 -3.50
N THR A 276 2.28 -10.82 -2.82
CA THR A 276 1.54 -9.56 -2.75
C THR A 276 2.13 -8.55 -3.71
N PHE A 277 1.27 -7.86 -4.44
CA PHE A 277 1.63 -6.86 -5.43
C PHE A 277 0.81 -5.58 -5.24
N LYS A 278 1.47 -4.42 -5.29
CA LYS A 278 0.82 -3.10 -5.24
C LYS A 278 0.67 -2.53 -6.64
N ILE A 279 -0.54 -2.12 -6.99
CA ILE A 279 -0.87 -1.44 -8.23
C ILE A 279 -1.20 0.00 -7.89
N VAL A 280 -0.26 0.91 -8.18
CA VAL A 280 -0.36 2.34 -7.91
C VAL A 280 0.03 3.10 -9.16
N ASN A 281 -0.74 4.11 -9.53
CA ASN A 281 -0.37 5.03 -10.60
C ASN A 281 0.69 6.01 -10.08
N ARG A 282 1.96 5.67 -10.28
CA ARG A 282 3.09 6.45 -9.77
C ARG A 282 3.18 7.85 -10.35
N ALA A 283 2.81 8.05 -11.59
CA ALA A 283 2.86 9.36 -12.24
C ALA A 283 1.94 10.35 -11.52
N VAL A 284 0.73 9.90 -11.15
CA VAL A 284 -0.25 10.72 -10.45
C VAL A 284 0.16 10.99 -9.00
N PHE A 285 0.48 9.95 -8.23
CA PHE A 285 0.69 10.07 -6.78
C PHE A 285 2.07 10.57 -6.38
N SER A 286 3.13 10.27 -7.16
CA SER A 286 4.47 10.77 -6.83
C SER A 286 4.60 12.27 -7.05
N SER A 287 4.04 12.82 -8.13
CA SER A 287 4.06 14.26 -8.39
C SER A 287 3.27 15.04 -7.35
N SER A 288 2.11 14.54 -6.94
CA SER A 288 1.26 15.17 -5.91
C SER A 288 1.92 15.19 -4.52
N ASN A 289 2.54 14.08 -4.10
CA ASN A 289 3.30 14.01 -2.85
C ASN A 289 4.47 15.02 -2.82
N PHE A 290 5.10 15.30 -3.97
CA PHE A 290 6.18 16.28 -4.07
C PHE A 290 5.69 17.72 -4.03
N ARG A 291 4.56 18.03 -4.62
CA ARG A 291 3.95 19.37 -4.53
C ARG A 291 3.58 19.72 -3.10
N LEU A 292 2.98 18.78 -2.36
CA LEU A 292 2.62 18.97 -0.96
C LEU A 292 3.83 19.12 -0.04
N SER A 293 4.93 18.38 -0.28
CA SER A 293 6.16 18.50 0.54
C SER A 293 6.91 19.81 0.34
N LYS A 294 6.71 20.52 -0.78
CA LYS A 294 7.30 21.86 -1.01
C LYS A 294 6.50 22.99 -0.38
N ASN A 295 5.25 22.73 0.01
CA ASN A 295 4.36 23.72 0.63
C ASN A 295 4.29 23.58 2.17
N ARG A 296 5.04 22.67 2.75
CA ARG A 296 5.31 22.51 4.19
C ARG A 296 6.75 22.91 4.47
#